data_5dae77cae665069adf263e753c43f031
#
_entry.id   5dae77cae665069adf263e753c43f031
#
_cell.length_a   1.000
_cell.length_b   1.000
_cell.length_c   1.000
_cell.angle_alpha   90.00
_cell.angle_beta   90.00
_cell.angle_gamma   90.00
#
_symmetry.space_group_name_H-M   'P 1'
#
loop_
_entity.id
_entity.type
_entity.pdbx_description
1 polymer ?
#
loop_
_entity_poly.entity_id
_entity_poly.type
_entity_poly.pdbx_seq_one_letter_code
_entity_poly.pdbx_strand_id
1 'polypeptide(L)'
;MSRGLGDVYKRQGHIGLYRNEETLEPVEYYCKLPGDIGQRDVFVLDPMLATGGSAIDAIGQIKKRHPRSVKFLCIIAAPEGLEALKKAHPDVDIFCAGMDDHLNENGYIVPGLGDAGDRIFGTK
;
A
#
# COMPACT_ATOMS: atom_id res chain seq x y z
N MET A 1 5.13 13.16 -8.93
CA MET A 1 3.76 13.06 -8.42
C MET A 1 2.78 13.21 -9.57
N SER A 2 1.95 12.22 -9.79
CA SER A 2 0.96 12.28 -10.86
C SER A 2 -0.17 13.24 -10.48
N ARG A 3 -0.39 14.25 -11.28
CA ARG A 3 -1.56 15.13 -11.18
C ARG A 3 -2.46 14.82 -12.36
N GLY A 4 -3.36 13.88 -12.17
CA GLY A 4 -4.30 13.49 -13.20
C GLY A 4 -5.48 14.44 -13.31
N LEU A 5 -6.26 14.20 -14.35
CA LEU A 5 -7.55 14.87 -14.53
C LEU A 5 -8.43 14.62 -13.30
N GLY A 6 -8.98 15.69 -12.75
CA GLY A 6 -9.88 15.63 -11.61
C GLY A 6 -9.25 15.92 -10.26
N ASP A 7 -8.00 16.36 -10.19
CA ASP A 7 -7.36 16.76 -8.93
C ASP A 7 -8.13 17.90 -8.23
N VAL A 8 -8.82 18.74 -8.98
CA VAL A 8 -9.67 19.82 -8.46
C VAL A 8 -10.82 19.27 -7.63
N TYR A 9 -11.36 18.11 -8.01
CA TYR A 9 -12.53 17.50 -7.37
C TYR A 9 -12.19 16.34 -6.44
N LYS A 10 -10.93 15.91 -6.42
CA LYS A 10 -10.48 14.78 -5.60
C LYS A 10 -9.61 15.26 -4.46
N ARG A 11 -9.71 14.56 -3.34
CA ARG A 11 -8.79 14.73 -2.22
C ARG A 11 -7.78 13.59 -2.25
N GLN A 12 -6.52 13.94 -2.29
CA GLN A 12 -5.41 12.98 -2.26
C GLN A 12 -4.60 13.18 -1.00
N GLY A 13 -4.17 12.06 -0.43
CA GLY A 13 -3.21 12.02 0.66
C GLY A 13 -2.00 11.18 0.25
N HIS A 14 -0.91 11.40 0.93
CA HIS A 14 0.33 10.66 0.71
C HIS A 14 0.88 10.18 2.04
N ILE A 15 1.26 8.90 2.08
CA ILE A 15 1.98 8.30 3.20
C ILE A 15 3.30 7.79 2.65
N GLY A 16 4.39 8.32 3.16
CA GLY A 16 5.73 7.88 2.80
C GLY A 16 6.25 6.91 3.84
N LEU A 17 6.58 5.71 3.40
CA LEU A 17 7.14 4.65 4.22
C LEU A 17 8.41 4.12 3.56
N TYR A 18 9.39 3.76 4.37
CA TYR A 18 10.51 2.95 3.92
C TYR A 18 10.64 1.72 4.81
N ARG A 19 11.26 0.70 4.30
CA ARG A 19 11.52 -0.51 5.07
C ARG A 19 12.87 -0.38 5.74
N ASN A 20 12.91 -0.58 7.06
CA ASN A 20 14.17 -0.72 7.76
C ASN A 20 14.89 -1.99 7.26
N GLU A 21 16.12 -1.85 6.80
CA GLU A 21 16.87 -2.96 6.19
C GLU A 21 17.21 -4.07 7.18
N GLU A 22 17.35 -3.74 8.46
CA GLU A 22 17.69 -4.71 9.51
C GLU A 22 16.46 -5.41 10.09
N THR A 23 15.40 -4.64 10.39
CA THR A 23 14.20 -5.18 11.05
C THR A 23 13.10 -5.58 10.07
N LEU A 24 13.19 -5.13 8.82
CA LEU A 24 12.17 -5.26 7.76
C LEU A 24 10.82 -4.61 8.12
N GLU A 25 10.80 -3.80 9.17
CA GLU A 25 9.60 -3.08 9.59
C GLU A 25 9.42 -1.79 8.79
N PRO A 26 8.16 -1.41 8.50
CA PRO A 26 7.88 -0.15 7.86
C PRO A 26 8.15 1.01 8.81
N VAL A 27 8.81 2.03 8.29
CA VAL A 27 9.08 3.28 9.02
C VAL A 27 8.44 4.44 8.27
N GLU A 28 7.54 5.15 8.94
CA GLU A 28 6.89 6.33 8.39
C GLU A 28 7.85 7.52 8.42
N TYR A 29 8.01 8.19 7.29
CA TYR A 29 8.75 9.46 7.23
C TYR A 29 7.87 10.62 6.75
N TYR A 30 6.69 10.34 6.25
CA TYR A 30 5.78 11.37 5.73
C TYR A 30 4.34 10.88 5.77
N CYS A 31 3.46 11.70 6.32
CA CYS A 31 2.03 11.42 6.31
C CYS A 31 1.25 12.73 6.15
N LYS A 32 0.61 12.89 5.02
CA LYS A 32 -0.27 14.03 4.76
C LYS A 32 -1.60 13.55 4.20
N LEU A 33 -2.62 13.66 5.00
CA LEU A 33 -3.97 13.22 4.67
C LEU A 33 -4.94 14.41 4.72
N PRO A 34 -6.02 14.37 3.91
CA PRO A 34 -7.06 15.42 3.96
C PRO A 34 -7.65 15.55 5.35
N GLY A 35 -7.91 16.80 5.78
CA GLY A 35 -8.47 17.07 7.10
C GLY A 35 -9.89 16.53 7.29
N ASP A 36 -10.66 16.37 6.21
CA ASP A 36 -12.02 15.85 6.19
C ASP A 36 -12.13 14.35 5.92
N ILE A 37 -11.03 13.61 6.09
CA ILE A 37 -10.95 12.16 5.81
C ILE A 37 -12.01 11.36 6.58
N GLY A 38 -12.38 11.80 7.77
CA GLY A 38 -13.42 11.16 8.58
C GLY A 38 -14.82 11.16 7.96
N GLN A 39 -15.05 12.00 6.95
CA GLN A 39 -16.30 12.07 6.20
C GLN A 39 -16.24 11.41 4.84
N ARG A 40 -15.15 10.72 4.53
CA ARG A 40 -14.88 10.20 3.18
C ARG A 40 -14.71 8.71 3.15
N ASP A 41 -15.03 8.15 1.99
CA ASP A 41 -14.61 6.82 1.61
C ASP A 41 -13.17 6.91 1.08
N VAL A 42 -12.30 6.03 1.55
CA VAL A 42 -10.86 6.09 1.25
C VAL A 42 -10.45 4.89 0.40
N PHE A 43 -9.77 5.18 -0.69
CA PHE A 43 -9.09 4.17 -1.51
C PHE A 43 -7.59 4.27 -1.27
N VAL A 44 -7.00 3.19 -0.78
CA VAL A 44 -5.55 3.07 -0.61
C VAL A 44 -4.98 2.40 -1.85
N LEU A 45 -4.06 3.06 -2.51
CA LEU A 45 -3.46 2.59 -3.75
C LEU A 45 -1.99 2.25 -3.52
N ASP A 46 -1.62 1.03 -3.83
CA ASP A 46 -0.25 0.56 -3.78
C ASP A 46 -0.01 -0.37 -4.99
N PRO A 47 1.01 -0.16 -5.79
CA PRO A 47 1.23 -1.03 -6.96
C PRO A 47 1.50 -2.48 -6.59
N MET A 48 2.17 -2.76 -5.47
CA MET A 48 2.64 -4.10 -5.12
C MET A 48 2.37 -4.43 -3.66
N LEU A 49 1.60 -5.49 -3.43
CA LEU A 49 1.36 -6.05 -2.09
C LEU A 49 2.25 -7.28 -1.91
N ALA A 50 3.44 -7.08 -1.36
CA ALA A 50 4.42 -8.15 -1.12
C ALA A 50 4.25 -8.79 0.26
N THR A 51 4.92 -8.25 1.27
CA THR A 51 4.80 -8.74 2.66
C THR A 51 3.54 -8.23 3.36
N GLY A 52 3.00 -7.12 2.90
CA GLY A 52 1.85 -6.47 3.50
C GLY A 52 2.18 -5.45 4.61
N GLY A 53 3.42 -5.39 5.06
CA GLY A 53 3.81 -4.52 6.18
C GLY A 53 3.47 -3.06 5.94
N SER A 54 3.88 -2.50 4.82
CA SER A 54 3.61 -1.10 4.46
C SER A 54 2.12 -0.81 4.31
N ALA A 55 1.37 -1.73 3.68
CA ALA A 55 -0.07 -1.58 3.52
C ALA A 55 -0.81 -1.62 4.86
N ILE A 56 -0.42 -2.55 5.75
CA ILE A 56 -0.99 -2.67 7.08
C ILE A 56 -0.77 -1.40 7.89
N ASP A 57 0.45 -0.88 7.88
CA ASP A 57 0.78 0.34 8.60
C ASP A 57 0.04 1.56 8.03
N ALA A 58 0.06 1.73 6.72
CA ALA A 58 -0.65 2.84 6.05
C ALA A 58 -2.14 2.83 6.36
N ILE A 59 -2.79 1.68 6.28
CA ILE A 59 -4.22 1.54 6.62
C ILE A 59 -4.45 1.83 8.10
N GLY A 60 -3.56 1.40 8.98
CA GLY A 60 -3.60 1.71 10.40
C GLY A 60 -3.58 3.22 10.66
N GLN A 61 -2.71 3.96 9.98
CA GLN A 61 -2.63 5.41 10.07
C GLN A 61 -3.92 6.09 9.59
N ILE A 62 -4.49 5.60 8.49
CA ILE A 62 -5.76 6.10 7.96
C ILE A 62 -6.91 5.85 8.93
N LYS A 63 -7.00 4.66 9.49
CA LYS A 63 -8.06 4.28 10.43
C LYS A 63 -8.05 5.10 11.72
N LYS A 64 -6.90 5.60 12.16
CA LYS A 64 -6.82 6.52 13.31
C LYS A 64 -7.62 7.80 13.10
N ARG A 65 -7.95 8.14 11.86
CA ARG A 65 -8.72 9.34 11.50
C ARG A 65 -10.20 9.04 11.22
N HIS A 66 -10.63 7.80 11.47
CA HIS A 66 -12.02 7.34 11.41
C HIS A 66 -12.72 7.62 10.06
N PRO A 67 -12.18 7.16 8.92
CA PRO A 67 -12.85 7.31 7.62
C PRO A 67 -14.15 6.51 7.58
N ARG A 68 -15.03 6.87 6.65
CA ARG A 68 -16.30 6.14 6.46
C ARG A 68 -16.07 4.70 6.01
N SER A 69 -15.15 4.51 5.09
CA SER A 69 -14.74 3.18 4.63
C SER A 69 -13.31 3.23 4.10
N VAL A 70 -12.66 2.08 4.09
CA VAL A 70 -11.31 1.92 3.49
C VAL A 70 -11.32 0.73 2.57
N LYS A 71 -10.84 0.94 1.35
CA LYS A 71 -10.61 -0.12 0.35
C LYS A 71 -9.17 -0.05 -0.11
N PHE A 72 -8.58 -1.21 -0.35
CA PHE A 72 -7.20 -1.32 -0.81
C PHE A 72 -7.16 -1.86 -2.23
N LEU A 73 -6.41 -1.21 -3.09
CA LEU A 73 -6.24 -1.61 -4.49
C LEU A 73 -4.76 -1.75 -4.80
N CYS A 74 -4.39 -2.86 -5.40
CA CYS A 74 -3.03 -3.09 -5.89
C CYS A 74 -3.05 -3.72 -7.29
N ILE A 75 -1.93 -3.64 -7.97
CA ILE A 75 -1.78 -4.24 -9.31
C ILE A 75 -1.42 -5.71 -9.17
N ILE A 76 -0.42 -6.00 -8.34
CA ILE A 76 0.05 -7.36 -8.10
C ILE A 76 0.18 -7.64 -6.62
N ALA A 77 -0.15 -8.86 -6.21
CA ALA A 77 -0.06 -9.29 -4.82
C ALA A 77 0.60 -10.66 -4.72
N ALA A 78 1.25 -10.89 -3.58
CA ALA A 78 1.63 -12.23 -3.14
C ALA A 78 0.59 -12.76 -2.15
N PRO A 79 0.37 -14.08 -2.12
CA PRO A 79 -0.57 -14.69 -1.17
C PRO A 79 -0.28 -14.34 0.29
N GLU A 80 0.99 -14.30 0.67
CA GLU A 80 1.45 -13.96 2.01
C GLU A 80 1.04 -12.55 2.41
N GLY A 81 1.20 -11.57 1.52
CA GLY A 81 0.81 -10.19 1.76
C GLY A 81 -0.70 -10.02 1.86
N LEU A 82 -1.44 -10.72 1.02
CA LEU A 82 -2.89 -10.72 1.04
C LEU A 82 -3.43 -11.29 2.35
N GLU A 83 -2.88 -12.41 2.80
CA GLU A 83 -3.27 -13.05 4.06
C GLU A 83 -2.94 -12.15 5.25
N ALA A 84 -1.75 -11.58 5.29
CA ALA A 84 -1.32 -10.66 6.35
C ALA A 84 -2.24 -9.44 6.44
N LEU A 85 -2.59 -8.84 5.30
CA LEU A 85 -3.46 -7.68 5.25
C LEU A 85 -4.89 -8.01 5.70
N LYS A 86 -5.44 -9.13 5.25
CA LYS A 86 -6.77 -9.61 5.69
C LYS A 86 -6.82 -9.89 7.17
N LYS A 87 -5.77 -10.44 7.73
CA LYS A 87 -5.67 -10.74 9.16
C LYS A 87 -5.60 -9.47 9.99
N ALA A 88 -4.83 -8.48 9.55
CA ALA A 88 -4.67 -7.22 10.27
C ALA A 88 -5.89 -6.31 10.16
N HIS A 89 -6.51 -6.27 8.99
CA HIS A 89 -7.65 -5.41 8.69
C HIS A 89 -8.76 -6.19 7.97
N PRO A 90 -9.51 -7.04 8.68
CA PRO A 90 -10.53 -7.90 8.06
C PRO A 90 -11.73 -7.14 7.48
N ASP A 91 -11.92 -5.89 7.88
CA ASP A 91 -12.98 -5.00 7.43
C ASP A 91 -12.63 -4.21 6.15
N VAL A 92 -11.41 -4.35 5.65
CA VAL A 92 -10.96 -3.68 4.43
C VAL A 92 -11.14 -4.59 3.22
N ASP A 93 -11.87 -4.10 2.21
CA ASP A 93 -11.99 -4.80 0.93
C ASP A 93 -10.68 -4.63 0.13
N ILE A 94 -10.17 -5.74 -0.37
CA ILE A 94 -8.91 -5.78 -1.12
C ILE A 94 -9.21 -6.15 -2.57
N PHE A 95 -8.75 -5.30 -3.49
CA PHE A 95 -8.86 -5.50 -4.93
C PHE A 95 -7.47 -5.60 -5.54
N CYS A 96 -7.23 -6.65 -6.31
CA CYS A 96 -5.94 -6.95 -6.90
C CYS A 96 -6.14 -7.35 -8.36
N ALA A 97 -5.35 -6.79 -9.25
CA ALA A 97 -5.44 -7.12 -10.68
C ALA A 97 -4.81 -8.48 -11.00
N GLY A 98 -3.78 -8.87 -10.28
CA GLY A 98 -3.13 -10.16 -10.43
C GLY A 98 -2.47 -10.66 -9.15
N MET A 99 -2.37 -11.98 -9.02
CA MET A 99 -1.71 -12.60 -7.89
C MET A 99 -0.61 -13.54 -8.39
N ASP A 100 0.58 -13.41 -7.83
CA ASP A 100 1.71 -14.29 -8.11
C ASP A 100 1.81 -15.43 -7.10
N ASP A 101 2.81 -16.30 -7.26
CA ASP A 101 2.90 -17.56 -6.52
C ASP A 101 3.27 -17.38 -5.06
N HIS A 102 4.32 -16.61 -4.77
CA HIS A 102 4.85 -16.47 -3.41
C HIS A 102 5.86 -15.34 -3.30
N LEU A 103 6.35 -15.11 -2.09
CA LEU A 103 7.51 -14.26 -1.82
C LEU A 103 8.77 -15.12 -1.73
N ASN A 104 9.89 -14.59 -2.25
CA ASN A 104 11.18 -15.19 -2.00
C ASN A 104 11.72 -14.84 -0.60
N GLU A 105 12.89 -15.33 -0.27
CA GLU A 105 13.56 -15.09 1.01
C GLU A 105 13.88 -13.62 1.30
N ASN A 106 13.95 -12.77 0.26
CA ASN A 106 14.17 -11.33 0.37
C ASN A 106 12.87 -10.52 0.40
N GLY A 107 11.71 -11.18 0.39
CA GLY A 107 10.41 -10.53 0.40
C GLY A 107 9.97 -9.97 -0.94
N TYR A 108 10.56 -10.41 -2.05
CA TYR A 108 10.11 -10.06 -3.39
C TYR A 108 9.09 -11.06 -3.92
N ILE A 109 8.16 -10.54 -4.72
CA ILE A 109 7.11 -11.35 -5.35
C ILE A 109 7.72 -12.20 -6.47
N VAL A 110 7.40 -13.48 -6.47
CA VAL A 110 7.89 -14.46 -7.47
C VAL A 110 6.69 -15.06 -8.22
N PRO A 111 6.73 -15.10 -9.55
CA PRO A 111 7.80 -14.72 -10.48
C PRO A 111 8.07 -13.22 -10.60
N GLY A 112 7.11 -12.37 -10.34
CA GLY A 112 7.20 -10.91 -10.24
C GLY A 112 8.26 -10.20 -11.06
N LEU A 113 8.52 -8.94 -10.70
CA LEU A 113 9.51 -8.10 -11.40
C LEU A 113 10.62 -7.55 -10.50
N GLY A 114 10.70 -8.02 -9.26
CA GLY A 114 11.65 -7.52 -8.28
C GLY A 114 11.20 -6.18 -7.71
N ASP A 115 12.12 -5.23 -7.56
CA ASP A 115 11.80 -3.91 -7.09
C ASP A 115 11.34 -3.01 -8.25
N ALA A 116 10.11 -2.51 -8.16
CA ALA A 116 9.53 -1.67 -9.20
C ALA A 116 10.24 -0.32 -9.31
N GLY A 117 10.69 0.24 -8.18
CA GLY A 117 11.43 1.49 -8.16
C GLY A 117 12.77 1.37 -8.90
N ASP A 118 13.52 0.31 -8.63
CA ASP A 118 14.78 0.03 -9.31
C ASP A 118 14.58 -0.12 -10.83
N ARG A 119 13.50 -0.80 -11.23
CA ARG A 119 13.14 -0.97 -12.63
C ARG A 119 12.78 0.33 -13.33
N ILE A 120 12.00 1.16 -12.68
CA ILE A 120 11.57 2.46 -13.23
C ILE A 120 12.74 3.42 -13.35
N PHE A 121 13.60 3.47 -12.34
CA PHE A 121 14.70 4.43 -12.28
C PHE A 121 16.05 3.88 -12.76
N GLY A 122 16.12 2.59 -13.04
CA GLY A 122 17.35 1.96 -13.53
C GLY A 122 18.48 1.93 -12.49
N THR A 123 18.13 1.79 -11.21
CA THR A 123 19.10 1.84 -10.10
C THR A 123 19.75 0.50 -9.77
N LYS A 124 19.25 -0.61 -10.29
CA LYS A 124 19.84 -1.95 -10.20
C LYS A 124 19.57 -2.77 -11.44
#